data_b1213cd88032a49ef86d397393529dfc
#
_entry.id   b1213cd88032a49ef86d397393529dfc
#
_cell.length_a   1.000
_cell.length_b   1.000
_cell.length_c   1.000
_cell.angle_alpha   90.00
_cell.angle_beta   90.00
_cell.angle_gamma   90.00
#
_symmetry.space_group_name_H-M   'P 1'
#
loop_
_entity.id
_entity.type
_entity.pdbx_description
1 polymer ?
#
loop_
_entity_poly.entity_id
_entity_poly.type
_entity_poly.pdbx_seq_one_letter_code
_entity_poly.pdbx_strand_id
1 'polypeptide(L)'
;MKRLHVHVSVEDITHSIGFYSALFAAQPSVVKSDYAKWMLEDPRVNFAISTRGREPGLDHLGIQVENTDELHEVYARLREAGGNVIEQGQTACCYAQSEKSWIDDPAGISWETFHTTGESTVYGDGSGENQARVAHEKQSACCAPQPAAEQVTACCNS
;
A
#
# COMPACT_ATOMS: atom_id res chain seq x y z
N MET A 1 -2.54 20.16 -4.33
CA MET A 1 -2.21 19.99 -2.87
C MET A 1 -2.42 18.54 -2.49
N LYS A 2 -1.37 17.86 -2.04
CA LYS A 2 -1.34 16.41 -1.77
C LYS A 2 -2.31 16.01 -0.63
N ARG A 3 -2.82 14.76 -0.65
CA ARG A 3 -3.61 14.15 0.43
C ARG A 3 -2.83 12.99 1.04
N LEU A 4 -2.92 12.82 2.36
CA LEU A 4 -2.53 11.56 2.97
C LEU A 4 -3.52 10.48 2.52
N HIS A 5 -3.03 9.31 2.13
CA HIS A 5 -3.84 8.14 1.89
C HIS A 5 -3.64 7.13 3.01
N VAL A 6 -4.75 6.55 3.47
CA VAL A 6 -4.77 5.49 4.47
C VAL A 6 -5.70 4.40 3.97
N HIS A 7 -5.21 3.17 3.86
CA HIS A 7 -6.03 2.01 3.54
C HIS A 7 -6.01 1.01 4.69
N VAL A 8 -7.19 0.60 5.11
CA VAL A 8 -7.39 -0.36 6.21
C VAL A 8 -8.14 -1.58 5.69
N SER A 9 -7.60 -2.77 5.97
CA SER A 9 -8.32 -4.03 5.78
C SER A 9 -9.29 -4.25 6.93
N VAL A 10 -10.52 -4.62 6.61
CA VAL A 10 -11.59 -4.85 7.59
C VAL A 10 -12.27 -6.20 7.34
N GLU A 11 -12.87 -6.78 8.37
CA GLU A 11 -13.64 -8.03 8.24
C GLU A 11 -15.05 -7.80 7.71
N ASP A 12 -15.71 -6.73 8.17
CA ASP A 12 -17.09 -6.38 7.81
C ASP A 12 -17.15 -4.95 7.28
N ILE A 13 -17.41 -4.85 5.97
CA ILE A 13 -17.48 -3.56 5.29
C ILE A 13 -18.63 -2.69 5.79
N THR A 14 -19.80 -3.28 6.05
CA THR A 14 -20.99 -2.56 6.46
C THR A 14 -20.83 -2.00 7.87
N HIS A 15 -20.35 -2.83 8.80
CA HIS A 15 -20.08 -2.41 10.17
C HIS A 15 -19.02 -1.30 10.20
N SER A 16 -17.95 -1.47 9.42
CA SER A 16 -16.85 -0.50 9.35
C SER A 16 -17.26 0.82 8.70
N ILE A 17 -18.14 0.82 7.68
CA ILE A 17 -18.73 2.04 7.13
C ILE A 17 -19.48 2.81 8.23
N GLY A 18 -20.28 2.14 9.06
CA GLY A 18 -20.98 2.76 10.17
C GLY A 18 -20.04 3.46 11.15
N PHE A 19 -18.98 2.75 11.56
CA PHE A 19 -17.97 3.27 12.48
C PHE A 19 -17.22 4.49 11.91
N TYR A 20 -16.66 4.37 10.71
CA TYR A 20 -15.86 5.45 10.12
C TYR A 20 -16.70 6.65 9.70
N SER A 21 -17.96 6.43 9.26
CA SER A 21 -18.88 7.55 9.00
C SER A 21 -19.19 8.36 10.25
N ALA A 22 -19.35 7.70 11.39
CA ALA A 22 -19.52 8.38 12.67
C ALA A 22 -18.24 9.09 13.12
N LEU A 23 -17.07 8.44 13.01
CA LEU A 23 -15.77 9.00 13.38
C LEU A 23 -15.46 10.29 12.59
N PHE A 24 -15.70 10.26 11.27
CA PHE A 24 -15.41 11.37 10.39
C PHE A 24 -16.55 12.40 10.27
N ALA A 25 -17.69 12.11 10.87
CA ALA A 25 -18.95 12.89 10.68
C ALA A 25 -19.28 13.11 9.19
N ALA A 26 -18.95 12.13 8.35
CA ALA A 26 -19.08 12.20 6.90
C ALA A 26 -19.48 10.84 6.31
N GLN A 27 -20.27 10.87 5.23
CA GLN A 27 -20.56 9.66 4.47
C GLN A 27 -19.42 9.35 3.50
N PRO A 28 -19.17 8.06 3.16
CA PRO A 28 -18.19 7.69 2.15
C PRO A 28 -18.57 8.26 0.77
N SER A 29 -17.59 8.74 0.03
CA SER A 29 -17.76 9.24 -1.34
C SER A 29 -17.90 8.10 -2.37
N VAL A 30 -17.41 6.90 -2.03
CA VAL A 30 -17.56 5.68 -2.84
C VAL A 30 -17.94 4.52 -1.90
N VAL A 31 -18.94 3.75 -2.31
CA VAL A 31 -19.35 2.51 -1.62
C VAL A 31 -19.53 1.40 -2.65
N LYS A 32 -18.91 0.26 -2.39
CA LYS A 32 -19.06 -1.01 -3.11
C LYS A 32 -19.29 -2.14 -2.10
N SER A 33 -19.56 -3.34 -2.58
CA SER A 33 -19.79 -4.52 -1.72
C SER A 33 -18.57 -4.91 -0.85
N ASP A 34 -17.37 -4.55 -1.29
CA ASP A 34 -16.09 -4.94 -0.71
C ASP A 34 -15.14 -3.76 -0.45
N TYR A 35 -15.62 -2.51 -0.65
CA TYR A 35 -14.80 -1.31 -0.59
C TYR A 35 -15.62 -0.07 -0.21
N ALA A 36 -15.03 0.82 0.59
CA ALA A 36 -15.55 2.16 0.77
C ALA A 36 -14.41 3.18 0.89
N LYS A 37 -14.69 4.43 0.48
CA LYS A 37 -13.70 5.51 0.48
C LYS A 37 -14.31 6.83 0.90
N TRP A 38 -13.59 7.56 1.77
CA TRP A 38 -13.89 8.94 2.16
C TRP A 38 -12.82 9.87 1.61
N MET A 39 -13.26 10.97 1.00
CA MET A 39 -12.40 12.06 0.57
C MET A 39 -12.64 13.24 1.50
N LEU A 40 -11.84 13.31 2.58
CA LEU A 40 -12.00 14.32 3.62
C LEU A 40 -11.15 15.55 3.32
N GLU A 41 -11.66 16.73 3.68
CA GLU A 41 -10.91 17.99 3.55
C GLU A 41 -10.28 18.44 4.87
N ASP A 42 -10.84 18.01 6.03
CA ASP A 42 -10.32 18.31 7.36
C ASP A 42 -10.46 17.07 8.28
N PRO A 43 -9.36 16.36 8.59
CA PRO A 43 -8.03 16.45 7.97
C PRO A 43 -8.08 16.07 6.49
N ARG A 44 -7.14 16.59 5.69
CA ARG A 44 -7.09 16.29 4.25
C ARG A 44 -6.58 14.88 3.98
N VAL A 45 -7.50 13.93 3.90
CA VAL A 45 -7.24 12.49 3.81
C VAL A 45 -8.11 11.83 2.74
N ASN A 46 -7.52 10.92 1.99
CA ASN A 46 -8.18 9.87 1.24
C ASN A 46 -8.14 8.60 2.11
N PHE A 47 -9.24 8.32 2.81
CA PHE A 47 -9.35 7.14 3.67
C PHE A 47 -10.15 6.05 2.96
N ALA A 48 -9.61 4.85 2.90
CA ALA A 48 -10.25 3.71 2.26
C ALA A 48 -10.28 2.49 3.18
N ILE A 49 -11.32 1.67 3.03
CA ILE A 49 -11.43 0.36 3.66
C ILE A 49 -11.80 -0.70 2.63
N SER A 50 -11.34 -1.95 2.84
CA SER A 50 -11.74 -3.07 2.01
C SER A 50 -11.71 -4.42 2.75
N THR A 51 -12.47 -5.40 2.21
CA THR A 51 -12.52 -6.80 2.69
C THR A 51 -11.80 -7.73 1.70
N ARG A 52 -10.50 -7.49 1.41
CA ARG A 52 -9.82 -8.15 0.30
C ARG A 52 -8.82 -9.23 0.69
N GLY A 53 -9.20 -10.08 1.64
CA GLY A 53 -8.46 -11.28 1.98
C GLY A 53 -7.13 -11.03 2.69
N ARG A 54 -6.96 -9.84 3.28
CA ARG A 54 -5.88 -9.53 4.21
C ARG A 54 -6.39 -9.58 5.63
N GLU A 55 -5.48 -9.85 6.55
CA GLU A 55 -5.76 -9.70 7.96
C GLU A 55 -6.22 -8.27 8.26
N PRO A 56 -7.22 -8.09 9.12
CA PRO A 56 -7.70 -6.77 9.54
C PRO A 56 -6.57 -5.92 10.14
N GLY A 57 -6.53 -4.66 9.77
CA GLY A 57 -5.53 -3.71 10.24
C GLY A 57 -5.10 -2.75 9.15
N LEU A 58 -3.98 -2.07 9.37
CA LEU A 58 -3.39 -1.17 8.38
C LEU A 58 -2.92 -1.98 7.17
N ASP A 59 -3.48 -1.72 6.00
CA ASP A 59 -3.03 -2.33 4.75
C ASP A 59 -1.82 -1.57 4.20
N HIS A 60 -1.97 -0.28 3.94
CA HIS A 60 -0.88 0.61 3.52
C HIS A 60 -1.20 2.08 3.81
N LEU A 61 -0.18 2.90 3.74
CA LEU A 61 -0.26 4.35 3.72
C LEU A 61 0.04 4.86 2.30
N GLY A 62 -0.13 6.17 2.08
CA GLY A 62 0.23 6.73 0.79
C GLY A 62 0.10 8.24 0.69
N ILE A 63 0.50 8.75 -0.47
CA ILE A 63 0.36 10.16 -0.86
C ILE A 63 -0.40 10.21 -2.19
N GLN A 64 -1.61 10.70 -2.15
CA GLN A 64 -2.35 11.05 -3.37
C GLN A 64 -1.91 12.43 -3.84
N VAL A 65 -1.50 12.52 -5.09
CA VAL A 65 -1.13 13.77 -5.76
C VAL A 65 -2.19 14.19 -6.77
N GLU A 66 -2.17 15.47 -7.20
CA GLU A 66 -3.18 16.05 -8.11
C GLU A 66 -2.78 16.01 -9.59
N ASN A 67 -1.48 15.77 -9.87
CA ASN A 67 -0.97 15.73 -11.23
C ASN A 67 0.34 14.92 -11.32
N THR A 68 0.77 14.66 -12.53
CA THR A 68 1.99 13.89 -12.83
C THR A 68 3.28 14.60 -12.36
N ASP A 69 3.32 15.94 -12.40
CA ASP A 69 4.49 16.68 -11.95
C ASP A 69 4.71 16.49 -10.44
N GLU A 70 3.64 16.56 -9.65
CA GLU A 70 3.69 16.25 -8.21
C GLU A 70 4.08 14.78 -7.95
N LEU A 71 3.68 13.84 -8.84
CA LEU A 71 4.06 12.44 -8.76
C LEU A 71 5.57 12.28 -8.93
N HIS A 72 6.12 12.87 -9.99
CA HIS A 72 7.56 12.82 -10.28
C HIS A 72 8.39 13.51 -9.18
N GLU A 73 7.89 14.61 -8.61
CA GLU A 73 8.53 15.27 -7.46
C GLU A 73 8.66 14.32 -6.25
N VAL A 74 7.60 13.56 -5.94
CA VAL A 74 7.65 12.59 -4.83
C VAL A 74 8.63 11.45 -5.18
N TYR A 75 8.60 10.92 -6.40
CA TYR A 75 9.52 9.88 -6.84
C TYR A 75 10.98 10.30 -6.71
N ALA A 76 11.32 11.54 -7.12
CA ALA A 76 12.67 12.07 -6.99
C ALA A 76 13.14 12.08 -5.52
N ARG A 77 12.29 12.58 -4.60
CA ARG A 77 12.60 12.60 -3.16
C ARG A 77 12.79 11.20 -2.58
N LEU A 78 11.95 10.23 -2.97
CA LEU A 78 12.06 8.85 -2.50
C LEU A 78 13.35 8.17 -2.99
N ARG A 79 13.76 8.45 -4.23
CA ARG A 79 15.05 7.95 -4.77
C ARG A 79 16.25 8.59 -4.06
N GLU A 80 16.20 9.90 -3.78
CA GLU A 80 17.24 10.60 -3.01
C GLU A 80 17.37 10.06 -1.59
N ALA A 81 16.26 9.65 -0.99
CA ALA A 81 16.26 9.00 0.32
C ALA A 81 16.83 7.56 0.31
N GLY A 82 17.26 7.06 -0.86
CA GLY A 82 17.81 5.70 -1.02
C GLY A 82 16.73 4.62 -1.07
N GLY A 83 15.48 5.00 -1.29
CA GLY A 83 14.35 4.08 -1.42
C GLY A 83 14.37 3.31 -2.73
N ASN A 84 14.06 2.01 -2.68
CA ASN A 84 13.80 1.21 -3.87
C ASN A 84 12.36 1.43 -4.33
N VAL A 85 12.16 2.44 -5.18
CA VAL A 85 10.83 2.81 -5.69
C VAL A 85 10.42 1.85 -6.81
N ILE A 86 9.30 1.16 -6.64
CA ILE A 86 8.71 0.28 -7.65
C ILE A 86 7.60 1.06 -8.36
N GLU A 87 7.89 1.52 -9.58
CA GLU A 87 6.92 2.21 -10.43
C GLU A 87 6.06 1.19 -11.17
N GLN A 88 4.74 1.30 -11.05
CA GLN A 88 3.78 0.43 -11.72
C GLN A 88 3.19 1.04 -13.00
N GLY A 89 3.46 2.32 -13.24
CA GLY A 89 2.84 3.04 -14.36
C GLY A 89 1.30 3.13 -14.21
N GLN A 90 0.61 3.17 -15.34
CA GLN A 90 -0.86 3.22 -15.33
C GLN A 90 -1.46 1.87 -14.96
N THR A 91 -2.33 1.87 -13.96
CA THR A 91 -3.00 0.67 -13.46
C THR A 91 -4.44 0.99 -13.05
N ALA A 92 -5.32 -0.01 -13.16
CA ALA A 92 -6.67 0.03 -12.61
C ALA A 92 -6.66 -0.69 -11.25
N CYS A 93 -6.93 0.05 -10.18
CA CYS A 93 -7.02 -0.50 -8.84
C CYS A 93 -7.99 0.32 -7.99
N CYS A 94 -8.64 -0.35 -7.01
CA CYS A 94 -9.50 0.34 -6.05
C CYS A 94 -10.63 1.16 -6.70
N TYR A 95 -11.18 0.65 -7.80
CA TYR A 95 -12.20 1.31 -8.64
C TYR A 95 -11.74 2.65 -9.25
N ALA A 96 -10.44 2.82 -9.44
CA ALA A 96 -9.85 3.98 -10.08
C ALA A 96 -8.76 3.58 -11.09
N GLN A 97 -8.55 4.43 -12.09
CA GLN A 97 -7.35 4.39 -12.92
C GLN A 97 -6.33 5.35 -12.31
N SER A 98 -5.11 4.89 -12.13
CA SER A 98 -4.05 5.69 -11.51
C SER A 98 -2.68 5.30 -12.04
N GLU A 99 -1.78 6.25 -12.02
CA GLU A 99 -0.35 6.03 -12.12
C GLU A 99 0.21 6.00 -10.72
N LYS A 100 1.00 4.97 -10.36
CA LYS A 100 1.42 4.76 -8.99
C LYS A 100 2.80 4.14 -8.85
N SER A 101 3.37 4.32 -7.66
CA SER A 101 4.56 3.63 -7.19
C SER A 101 4.41 3.16 -5.76
N TRP A 102 5.25 2.20 -5.41
CA TRP A 102 5.33 1.62 -4.08
C TRP A 102 6.75 1.72 -3.53
N ILE A 103 6.83 1.94 -2.22
CA ILE A 103 8.05 1.87 -1.44
C ILE A 103 7.70 1.43 -0.03
N ASP A 104 8.58 0.69 0.64
CA ASP A 104 8.43 0.43 2.06
C ASP A 104 9.29 1.39 2.87
N ASP A 105 8.77 1.83 3.99
CA ASP A 105 9.52 2.63 4.95
C ASP A 105 10.46 1.73 5.79
N PRO A 106 11.35 2.32 6.59
CA PRO A 106 12.28 1.55 7.43
C PRO A 106 11.62 0.64 8.46
N ALA A 107 10.33 0.82 8.75
CA ALA A 107 9.54 -0.05 9.63
C ALA A 107 8.80 -1.17 8.87
N GLY A 108 8.91 -1.21 7.54
CA GLY A 108 8.26 -2.18 6.68
C GLY A 108 6.80 -1.85 6.36
N ILE A 109 6.37 -0.60 6.58
CA ILE A 109 5.05 -0.14 6.15
C ILE A 109 5.12 0.23 4.68
N SER A 110 4.24 -0.37 3.87
CA SER A 110 4.14 -0.04 2.45
C SER A 110 3.49 1.34 2.26
N TRP A 111 4.11 2.15 1.39
CA TRP A 111 3.62 3.47 0.99
C TRP A 111 3.35 3.50 -0.50
N GLU A 112 2.14 3.90 -0.86
CA GLU A 112 1.71 4.14 -2.23
C GLU A 112 1.80 5.64 -2.55
N THR A 113 2.41 6.00 -3.67
CA THR A 113 2.27 7.35 -4.22
C THR A 113 1.52 7.24 -5.54
N PHE A 114 0.42 7.97 -5.69
CA PHE A 114 -0.43 7.83 -6.86
C PHE A 114 -1.12 9.11 -7.29
N HIS A 115 -1.35 9.18 -8.59
CA HIS A 115 -2.21 10.17 -9.25
C HIS A 115 -3.41 9.45 -9.86
N THR A 116 -4.63 9.80 -9.44
CA THR A 116 -5.86 9.26 -10.01
C THR A 116 -6.18 9.96 -11.32
N THR A 117 -6.27 9.21 -12.42
CA THR A 117 -6.54 9.73 -13.77
C THR A 117 -7.98 9.50 -14.23
N GLY A 118 -8.73 8.65 -13.55
CA GLY A 118 -10.11 8.33 -13.89
C GLY A 118 -10.78 7.37 -12.92
N GLU A 119 -12.04 7.06 -13.18
CA GLU A 119 -12.81 6.05 -12.47
C GLU A 119 -12.71 4.69 -13.19
N SER A 120 -12.82 3.60 -12.45
CA SER A 120 -12.93 2.24 -12.95
C SER A 120 -14.19 1.58 -12.39
N THR A 121 -14.86 0.79 -13.22
CA THR A 121 -16.02 -0.02 -12.80
C THR A 121 -15.62 -1.31 -12.09
N VAL A 122 -14.35 -1.69 -12.21
CA VAL A 122 -13.75 -2.87 -11.57
C VAL A 122 -12.68 -2.46 -10.59
N TYR A 123 -12.48 -3.27 -9.56
CA TYR A 123 -11.44 -2.98 -8.57
C TYR A 123 -10.03 -3.08 -9.15
N GLY A 124 -9.83 -3.90 -10.15
CA GLY A 124 -8.53 -4.38 -10.64
C GLY A 124 -8.17 -5.74 -10.05
N ASP A 125 -7.32 -6.47 -10.73
CA ASP A 125 -6.94 -7.84 -10.35
C ASP A 125 -5.87 -7.92 -9.25
N GLY A 126 -5.38 -6.78 -8.74
CA GLY A 126 -4.33 -6.72 -7.72
C GLY A 126 -2.97 -7.25 -8.17
N SER A 127 -2.83 -7.64 -9.46
CA SER A 127 -1.60 -8.25 -10.00
C SER A 127 -0.38 -7.34 -9.80
N GLY A 128 -0.57 -6.02 -9.88
CA GLY A 128 0.48 -5.05 -9.67
C GLY A 128 0.93 -4.95 -8.20
N GLU A 129 0.00 -5.00 -7.25
CA GLU A 129 0.29 -4.95 -5.81
C GLU A 129 1.06 -6.19 -5.36
N ASN A 130 0.65 -7.37 -5.84
CA ASN A 130 1.33 -8.63 -5.55
C ASN A 130 2.75 -8.68 -6.14
N GLN A 131 2.98 -8.13 -7.33
CA GLN A 131 4.33 -8.11 -7.94
C GLN A 131 5.28 -7.21 -7.17
N ALA A 132 4.83 -6.03 -6.74
CA ALA A 132 5.62 -5.12 -5.92
C ALA A 132 6.04 -5.78 -4.59
N ARG A 133 5.12 -6.46 -3.91
CA ARG A 133 5.33 -7.12 -2.62
C ARG A 133 6.19 -8.37 -2.71
N VAL A 134 5.97 -9.23 -3.71
CA VAL A 134 6.80 -10.44 -3.93
C VAL A 134 8.25 -10.07 -4.25
N ALA A 135 8.49 -8.96 -4.95
CA ALA A 135 9.83 -8.45 -5.16
C ALA A 135 10.49 -8.01 -3.84
N HIS A 136 9.70 -7.44 -2.92
CA HIS A 136 10.16 -6.99 -1.61
C HIS A 136 10.48 -8.13 -0.66
N GLU A 137 9.59 -9.14 -0.55
CA GLU A 137 9.83 -10.34 0.27
C GLU A 137 11.10 -11.08 -0.15
N LYS A 138 11.39 -11.17 -1.45
CA LYS A 138 12.62 -11.79 -1.96
C LYS A 138 13.89 -11.00 -1.60
N GLN A 139 13.81 -9.67 -1.49
CA GLN A 139 14.95 -8.85 -1.09
C GLN A 139 15.21 -8.90 0.43
N SER A 140 14.15 -8.94 1.23
CA SER A 140 14.25 -9.09 2.69
C SER A 140 14.84 -10.45 3.10
N ALA A 141 14.54 -11.52 2.35
CA ALA A 141 15.07 -12.87 2.60
C ALA A 141 16.59 -12.99 2.35
N CYS A 142 17.19 -12.13 1.53
CA CYS A 142 18.62 -12.13 1.27
C CYS A 142 19.46 -11.53 2.42
N CYS A 143 18.85 -10.83 3.37
CA CYS A 143 19.54 -10.21 4.51
C CYS A 143 19.40 -11.00 5.81
N ALA A 144 18.75 -12.17 5.82
CA ALA A 144 18.70 -13.02 6.99
C ALA A 144 20.09 -13.63 7.27
N PRO A 145 20.64 -13.53 8.52
CA PRO A 145 21.90 -14.18 8.84
C PRO A 145 21.77 -15.69 8.68
N GLN A 146 22.65 -16.28 7.88
CA GLN A 146 22.71 -17.74 7.76
C GLN A 146 23.06 -18.35 9.13
N PRO A 147 22.38 -19.42 9.57
CA PRO A 147 22.80 -20.12 10.77
C PRO A 147 24.22 -20.64 10.57
N ALA A 148 25.08 -20.40 11.56
CA ALA A 148 26.47 -20.89 11.57
C ALA A 148 26.47 -22.40 11.37
N ALA A 149 27.20 -22.88 10.36
CA ALA A 149 27.40 -24.30 10.14
C ALA A 149 28.10 -24.89 11.35
N GLU A 150 27.45 -25.84 12.01
CA GLU A 150 28.08 -26.68 13.05
C GLU A 150 29.28 -27.42 12.43
N GLN A 151 30.47 -27.09 12.91
CA GLN A 151 31.66 -27.86 12.59
C GLN A 151 31.56 -29.18 13.33
N VAL A 152 31.25 -30.24 12.61
CA VAL A 152 31.37 -31.59 13.09
C VAL A 152 32.87 -31.91 13.18
N THR A 153 33.42 -31.84 14.37
CA THR A 153 34.77 -32.36 14.66
C THR A 153 34.73 -33.88 14.67
N ALA A 154 35.22 -34.50 13.59
CA ALA A 154 35.48 -35.94 13.59
C ALA A 154 36.66 -36.24 14.52
N CYS A 155 36.39 -36.90 15.61
CA CYS A 155 37.42 -37.55 16.41
C CYS A 155 37.89 -38.84 15.70
N CYS A 156 39.10 -38.80 15.13
CA CYS A 156 39.84 -40.02 14.79
C CYS A 156 40.43 -40.63 16.08
N ASN A 157 39.97 -41.82 16.43
CA ASN A 157 40.69 -42.70 17.37
C ASN A 157 41.55 -43.69 16.58
N SER A 158 42.80 -43.72 16.93
CA SER A 158 43.79 -44.81 16.63
C SER A 158 43.83 -45.76 17.78
#